data_792868f9eaa2b3dcfab229c42731c793
#
_entry.id   792868f9eaa2b3dcfab229c42731c793
#
_cell.length_a   1.000
_cell.length_b   1.000
_cell.length_c   1.000
_cell.angle_alpha   90.00
_cell.angle_beta   90.00
_cell.angle_gamma   90.00
#
_symmetry.space_group_name_H-M   'P 1'
#
loop_
_entity.id
_entity.type
_entity.pdbx_description
1 polymer ?
#
loop_
_entity_poly.entity_id
_entity_poly.type
_entity_poly.pdbx_seq_one_letter_code
_entity_poly.pdbx_strand_id
1 'polypeptide(L)'
;MDKNKAAYKLKGLPPIYYLNLDEQPERAQYMEGQFKYWEIEDYTRISAYDGRDGRDLGDILKGRYPDNMSSGEVGCVTSHLKALKHFLENSDSSCALIMEDDCDISTVTHWPFNWKDFFCKVPYDYDVVQLAIINPAQVHVKMHRRFVNDFSTACYLITRHHAQKLISLHVRGDKYKLDNGVKPRAVADDLVYNSGNTFAIPLFLYKIELGSSIH
;
A
#
# COMPACT_ATOMS: atom_id res chain seq x y z
N MET A 1 2.46 31.52 -0.24
CA MET A 1 2.58 30.21 0.45
C MET A 1 4.04 30.04 0.84
N ASP A 2 4.31 29.85 2.11
CA ASP A 2 5.67 29.48 2.54
C ASP A 2 6.01 28.12 1.96
N LYS A 3 7.16 28.03 1.27
CA LYS A 3 7.64 26.76 0.72
C LYS A 3 7.88 25.76 1.85
N ASN A 4 7.40 24.55 1.69
CA ASN A 4 7.70 23.47 2.62
C ASN A 4 9.20 23.15 2.61
N LYS A 5 9.91 23.63 3.64
CA LYS A 5 11.38 23.47 3.75
C LYS A 5 11.82 22.01 3.89
N ALA A 6 10.92 21.08 4.16
CA ALA A 6 11.22 19.66 4.32
C ALA A 6 10.91 18.82 3.07
N ALA A 7 10.29 19.40 2.03
CA ALA A 7 9.92 18.66 0.81
C ALA A 7 11.13 17.98 0.12
N TYR A 8 12.33 18.58 0.22
CA TYR A 8 13.56 17.99 -0.34
C TYR A 8 13.85 16.57 0.21
N LYS A 9 13.34 16.24 1.41
CA LYS A 9 13.56 14.91 2.02
C LYS A 9 12.88 13.79 1.23
N LEU A 10 11.87 14.11 0.42
CA LEU A 10 11.13 13.15 -0.40
C LEU A 10 11.62 13.10 -1.86
N LYS A 11 12.68 13.82 -2.20
CA LYS A 11 13.24 13.74 -3.56
C LYS A 11 13.76 12.36 -3.87
N GLY A 12 13.35 11.82 -5.03
CA GLY A 12 13.73 10.49 -5.49
C GLY A 12 12.83 9.37 -4.97
N LEU A 13 11.65 9.69 -4.48
CA LEU A 13 10.58 8.71 -4.29
C LEU A 13 10.32 7.96 -5.60
N PRO A 14 10.06 6.65 -5.56
CA PRO A 14 9.54 5.94 -6.72
C PRO A 14 8.10 6.39 -7.02
N PRO A 15 7.53 6.01 -8.17
CA PRO A 15 6.15 6.33 -8.49
C PRO A 15 5.19 5.84 -7.38
N ILE A 16 4.21 6.68 -7.07
CA ILE A 16 3.21 6.41 -6.04
C ILE A 16 1.89 6.01 -6.70
N TYR A 17 1.29 4.94 -6.23
CA TYR A 17 -0.07 4.53 -6.57
C TYR A 17 -0.90 4.53 -5.30
N TYR A 18 -1.91 5.42 -5.21
CA TYR A 18 -2.77 5.45 -4.04
C TYR A 18 -4.17 4.95 -4.34
N LEU A 19 -4.68 4.13 -3.43
CA LEU A 19 -5.99 3.49 -3.51
C LEU A 19 -7.03 4.41 -2.89
N ASN A 20 -8.13 4.64 -3.60
CA ASN A 20 -9.24 5.43 -3.08
C ASN A 20 -10.56 5.00 -3.73
N LEU A 21 -11.61 4.86 -2.93
CA LEU A 21 -12.97 4.60 -3.41
C LEU A 21 -13.53 5.83 -4.12
N ASP A 22 -14.19 5.64 -5.25
CA ASP A 22 -14.78 6.74 -6.03
C ASP A 22 -15.87 7.50 -5.23
N GLU A 23 -16.51 6.82 -4.28
CA GLU A 23 -17.51 7.41 -3.39
C GLU A 23 -16.89 8.22 -2.22
N GLN A 24 -15.57 8.31 -2.12
CA GLN A 24 -14.87 9.03 -1.04
C GLN A 24 -13.93 10.13 -1.58
N PRO A 25 -14.44 11.15 -2.27
CA PRO A 25 -13.63 12.20 -2.88
C PRO A 25 -12.89 13.06 -1.86
N GLU A 26 -13.37 13.19 -0.63
CA GLU A 26 -12.72 13.93 0.45
C GLU A 26 -11.38 13.29 0.86
N ARG A 27 -11.30 11.96 0.84
CA ARG A 27 -10.05 11.23 1.12
C ARG A 27 -9.06 11.38 -0.04
N ALA A 28 -9.53 11.39 -1.29
CA ALA A 28 -8.69 11.74 -2.44
C ALA A 28 -8.13 13.17 -2.30
N GLN A 29 -8.96 14.15 -1.95
CA GLN A 29 -8.53 15.52 -1.71
C GLN A 29 -7.49 15.62 -0.58
N TYR A 30 -7.65 14.82 0.48
CA TYR A 30 -6.67 14.74 1.57
C TYR A 30 -5.31 14.27 1.05
N MET A 31 -5.25 13.17 0.29
CA MET A 31 -3.99 12.66 -0.28
C MET A 31 -3.35 13.64 -1.26
N GLU A 32 -4.12 14.17 -2.19
CA GLU A 32 -3.63 15.14 -3.18
C GLU A 32 -3.18 16.46 -2.53
N GLY A 33 -3.84 16.87 -1.44
CA GLY A 33 -3.43 17.99 -0.61
C GLY A 33 -2.04 17.77 0.01
N GLN A 34 -1.79 16.57 0.53
CA GLN A 34 -0.47 16.17 1.03
C GLN A 34 0.57 16.17 -0.10
N PHE A 35 0.28 15.52 -1.24
CA PHE A 35 1.22 15.46 -2.37
C PHE A 35 1.60 16.87 -2.83
N LYS A 36 0.63 17.76 -2.97
CA LYS A 36 0.90 19.17 -3.29
C LYS A 36 1.75 19.87 -2.24
N TYR A 37 1.45 19.67 -0.95
CA TYR A 37 2.22 20.27 0.15
C TYR A 37 3.68 19.79 0.19
N TRP A 38 3.91 18.51 -0.14
CA TRP A 38 5.21 17.86 -0.13
C TRP A 38 5.94 17.93 -1.47
N GLU A 39 5.38 18.63 -2.47
CA GLU A 39 5.95 18.75 -3.83
C GLU A 39 6.17 17.37 -4.50
N ILE A 40 5.25 16.44 -4.27
CA ILE A 40 5.23 15.13 -4.90
C ILE A 40 4.41 15.23 -6.18
N GLU A 41 5.01 14.93 -7.34
CA GLU A 41 4.37 15.05 -8.66
C GLU A 41 4.08 13.69 -9.31
N ASP A 42 4.89 12.66 -8.99
CA ASP A 42 4.77 11.32 -9.59
C ASP A 42 3.84 10.43 -8.76
N TYR A 43 2.54 10.64 -8.94
CA TYR A 43 1.52 9.80 -8.30
C TYR A 43 0.34 9.52 -9.24
N THR A 44 -0.31 8.39 -9.02
CA THR A 44 -1.50 7.95 -9.75
C THR A 44 -2.56 7.47 -8.77
N ARG A 45 -3.79 8.00 -8.90
CA ARG A 45 -4.94 7.49 -8.17
C ARG A 45 -5.43 6.20 -8.82
N ILE A 46 -5.64 5.18 -8.02
CA ILE A 46 -6.26 3.91 -8.42
C ILE A 46 -7.66 3.86 -7.81
N SER A 47 -8.69 3.85 -8.65
CA SER A 47 -10.07 3.61 -8.21
C SER A 47 -10.17 2.22 -7.57
N ALA A 48 -10.39 2.18 -6.28
CA ALA A 48 -10.47 0.96 -5.48
C ALA A 48 -11.81 0.25 -5.68
N TYR A 49 -11.84 -1.06 -5.49
CA TYR A 49 -13.08 -1.83 -5.50
C TYR A 49 -13.82 -1.70 -4.17
N ASP A 50 -15.09 -1.35 -4.23
CA ASP A 50 -15.95 -1.32 -3.06
C ASP A 50 -16.47 -2.72 -2.75
N GLY A 51 -15.92 -3.35 -1.72
CA GLY A 51 -16.35 -4.67 -1.27
C GLY A 51 -17.56 -4.65 -0.33
N ARG A 52 -18.03 -3.48 0.10
CA ARG A 52 -19.18 -3.37 1.00
C ARG A 52 -20.43 -3.89 0.29
N ASP A 53 -21.21 -4.67 1.00
CA ASP A 53 -22.44 -5.28 0.46
C ASP A 53 -22.22 -6.17 -0.79
N GLY A 54 -20.99 -6.60 -1.03
CA GLY A 54 -20.63 -7.44 -2.17
C GLY A 54 -20.56 -6.70 -3.51
N ARG A 55 -20.62 -5.36 -3.51
CA ARG A 55 -20.45 -4.55 -4.72
C ARG A 55 -19.10 -4.89 -5.39
N ASP A 56 -19.05 -4.73 -6.70
CA ASP A 56 -17.87 -4.93 -7.54
C ASP A 56 -17.24 -6.33 -7.49
N LEU A 57 -17.65 -7.22 -6.58
CA LEU A 57 -16.99 -8.52 -6.41
C LEU A 57 -17.40 -9.56 -7.45
N GLY A 58 -18.67 -9.55 -7.88
CA GLY A 58 -19.22 -10.57 -8.79
C GLY A 58 -18.49 -10.66 -10.12
N ASP A 59 -18.09 -9.51 -10.66
CA ASP A 59 -17.47 -9.41 -12.00
C ASP A 59 -15.94 -9.52 -11.96
N ILE A 60 -15.32 -9.26 -10.81
CA ILE A 60 -13.86 -9.20 -10.69
C ILE A 60 -13.22 -10.50 -10.19
N LEU A 61 -13.97 -11.36 -9.51
CA LEU A 61 -13.43 -12.59 -8.95
C LEU A 61 -13.51 -13.77 -9.92
N LYS A 62 -12.48 -14.60 -9.91
CA LYS A 62 -12.47 -15.92 -10.53
C LYS A 62 -12.71 -16.99 -9.47
N GLY A 63 -13.95 -17.46 -9.38
CA GLY A 63 -14.34 -18.43 -8.37
C GLY A 63 -14.71 -17.80 -7.03
N ARG A 64 -14.71 -18.63 -5.98
CA ARG A 64 -15.00 -18.18 -4.61
C ARG A 64 -13.73 -17.66 -3.92
N TYR A 65 -13.90 -16.70 -3.04
CA TYR A 65 -12.85 -16.31 -2.08
C TYR A 65 -12.99 -17.13 -0.78
N PRO A 66 -11.95 -17.18 0.06
CA PRO A 66 -11.98 -17.91 1.32
C PRO A 66 -13.11 -17.43 2.25
N ASP A 67 -13.80 -18.39 2.89
CA ASP A 67 -14.96 -18.08 3.76
C ASP A 67 -14.57 -17.27 5.03
N ASN A 68 -13.29 -17.20 5.37
CA ASN A 68 -12.77 -16.42 6.49
C ASN A 68 -12.42 -14.96 6.12
N MET A 69 -12.87 -14.48 4.97
CA MET A 69 -12.72 -13.08 4.52
C MET A 69 -14.08 -12.39 4.45
N SER A 70 -14.12 -11.14 4.90
CA SER A 70 -15.26 -10.26 4.63
C SER A 70 -15.20 -9.72 3.19
N SER A 71 -16.34 -9.28 2.67
CA SER A 71 -16.39 -8.64 1.33
C SER A 71 -15.54 -7.36 1.27
N GLY A 72 -15.47 -6.57 2.34
CA GLY A 72 -14.59 -5.41 2.43
C GLY A 72 -13.11 -5.79 2.33
N GLU A 73 -12.68 -6.85 3.01
CA GLU A 73 -11.30 -7.37 2.89
C GLU A 73 -11.00 -7.88 1.47
N VAL A 74 -11.98 -8.48 0.78
CA VAL A 74 -11.83 -8.88 -0.61
C VAL A 74 -11.69 -7.65 -1.52
N GLY A 75 -12.50 -6.62 -1.33
CA GLY A 75 -12.39 -5.35 -2.04
C GLY A 75 -11.02 -4.70 -1.84
N CYS A 76 -10.53 -4.68 -0.61
CA CYS A 76 -9.20 -4.16 -0.28
C CYS A 76 -8.09 -4.92 -1.01
N VAL A 77 -7.99 -6.24 -0.84
CA VAL A 77 -6.90 -7.02 -1.44
C VAL A 77 -6.93 -6.97 -2.98
N THR A 78 -8.11 -6.98 -3.60
CA THR A 78 -8.22 -6.87 -5.06
C THR A 78 -7.84 -5.48 -5.56
N SER A 79 -8.08 -4.43 -4.77
CA SER A 79 -7.62 -3.07 -5.07
C SER A 79 -6.09 -2.96 -5.04
N HIS A 80 -5.43 -3.58 -4.06
CA HIS A 80 -3.97 -3.66 -4.05
C HIS A 80 -3.44 -4.39 -5.28
N LEU A 81 -4.01 -5.55 -5.65
CA LEU A 81 -3.62 -6.27 -6.87
C LEU A 81 -3.86 -5.42 -8.14
N LYS A 82 -4.94 -4.62 -8.19
CA LYS A 82 -5.20 -3.67 -9.27
C LYS A 82 -4.09 -2.61 -9.38
N ALA A 83 -3.66 -2.05 -8.25
CA ALA A 83 -2.56 -1.08 -8.22
C ALA A 83 -1.24 -1.70 -8.71
N LEU A 84 -0.92 -2.93 -8.27
CA LEU A 84 0.27 -3.65 -8.72
C LEU A 84 0.23 -3.96 -10.23
N LYS A 85 -0.93 -4.38 -10.76
CA LYS A 85 -1.13 -4.58 -12.19
C LYS A 85 -0.88 -3.28 -12.95
N HIS A 86 -1.48 -2.17 -12.50
CA HIS A 86 -1.30 -0.86 -13.10
C HIS A 86 0.17 -0.41 -13.09
N PHE A 87 0.86 -0.57 -11.97
CA PHE A 87 2.30 -0.30 -11.87
C PHE A 87 3.11 -1.05 -12.92
N LEU A 88 2.87 -2.36 -13.07
CA LEU A 88 3.61 -3.19 -14.02
C LEU A 88 3.35 -2.84 -15.48
N GLU A 89 2.14 -2.39 -15.78
CA GLU A 89 1.70 -2.06 -17.15
C GLU A 89 2.12 -0.64 -17.59
N ASN A 90 2.29 0.30 -16.62
CA ASN A 90 2.43 1.73 -16.93
C ASN A 90 3.74 2.37 -16.45
N SER A 91 4.65 1.61 -15.86
CA SER A 91 5.94 2.14 -15.39
C SER A 91 7.05 1.13 -15.61
N ASP A 92 8.27 1.61 -15.88
CA ASP A 92 9.49 0.80 -15.96
C ASP A 92 10.30 0.85 -14.65
N SER A 93 9.81 1.55 -13.63
CA SER A 93 10.49 1.65 -12.33
C SER A 93 10.74 0.27 -11.71
N SER A 94 11.87 0.12 -11.02
CA SER A 94 12.23 -1.13 -10.31
C SER A 94 11.40 -1.37 -9.05
N CYS A 95 10.76 -0.34 -8.53
CA CYS A 95 9.89 -0.39 -7.33
C CYS A 95 8.83 0.70 -7.38
N ALA A 96 7.83 0.58 -6.53
CA ALA A 96 6.74 1.54 -6.37
C ALA A 96 6.35 1.70 -4.90
N LEU A 97 5.79 2.85 -4.55
CA LEU A 97 5.05 3.04 -3.31
C LEU A 97 3.57 2.80 -3.57
N ILE A 98 2.98 1.93 -2.77
CA ILE A 98 1.53 1.74 -2.75
C ILE A 98 1.02 2.34 -1.44
N MET A 99 -0.02 3.17 -1.53
CA MET A 99 -0.61 3.88 -0.39
C MET A 99 -2.12 3.69 -0.36
N GLU A 100 -2.70 3.62 0.82
CA GLU A 100 -4.13 3.82 1.03
C GLU A 100 -4.43 5.32 1.22
N ASP A 101 -5.66 5.71 1.06
CA ASP A 101 -6.08 7.11 1.06
C ASP A 101 -6.21 7.74 2.46
N ASP A 102 -5.79 7.02 3.49
CA ASP A 102 -5.62 7.50 4.87
C ASP A 102 -4.16 7.57 5.33
N CYS A 103 -3.22 7.30 4.45
CA CYS A 103 -1.80 7.44 4.77
C CYS A 103 -1.45 8.90 5.10
N ASP A 104 -0.70 9.11 6.19
CA ASP A 104 -0.23 10.42 6.65
C ASP A 104 1.30 10.50 6.56
N ILE A 105 1.78 11.39 5.69
CA ILE A 105 3.20 11.62 5.44
C ILE A 105 3.78 12.80 6.24
N SER A 106 3.05 13.35 7.19
CA SER A 106 3.45 14.51 8.01
C SER A 106 4.71 14.27 8.84
N THR A 107 4.99 13.01 9.21
CA THR A 107 6.20 12.58 9.93
C THR A 107 7.50 12.98 9.25
N VAL A 108 7.50 13.19 7.93
CA VAL A 108 8.66 13.63 7.13
C VAL A 108 9.31 14.89 7.70
N THR A 109 8.52 15.77 8.32
CA THR A 109 9.04 16.96 9.00
C THR A 109 10.12 16.60 10.02
N HIS A 110 9.95 15.51 10.74
CA HIS A 110 10.80 15.06 11.85
C HIS A 110 11.94 14.12 11.44
N TRP A 111 12.01 13.70 10.16
CA TRP A 111 13.07 12.81 9.72
C TRP A 111 14.44 13.50 9.81
N PRO A 112 15.45 12.86 10.44
CA PRO A 112 16.84 13.34 10.41
C PRO A 112 17.60 12.93 9.14
N PHE A 113 16.91 12.33 8.17
CA PHE A 113 17.42 11.81 6.90
C PHE A 113 16.48 12.23 5.75
N ASN A 114 16.88 11.95 4.52
CA ASN A 114 16.04 12.05 3.33
C ASN A 114 15.74 10.65 2.75
N TRP A 115 14.85 10.58 1.75
CA TRP A 115 14.45 9.32 1.12
C TRP A 115 15.64 8.54 0.55
N LYS A 116 16.60 9.21 -0.07
CA LYS A 116 17.79 8.57 -0.64
C LYS A 116 18.65 7.91 0.45
N ASP A 117 18.84 8.60 1.56
CA ASP A 117 19.60 8.06 2.71
C ASP A 117 18.90 6.83 3.29
N PHE A 118 17.57 6.88 3.42
CA PHE A 118 16.76 5.75 3.85
C PHE A 118 16.88 4.58 2.86
N PHE A 119 16.66 4.83 1.57
CA PHE A 119 16.66 3.79 0.55
C PHE A 119 18.00 3.05 0.47
N CYS A 120 19.12 3.75 0.67
CA CYS A 120 20.44 3.13 0.76
C CYS A 120 20.62 2.21 1.98
N LYS A 121 19.72 2.23 2.96
CA LYS A 121 19.74 1.37 4.15
C LYS A 121 18.76 0.21 4.08
N VAL A 122 17.88 0.20 3.09
CA VAL A 122 16.99 -0.94 2.84
C VAL A 122 17.83 -2.16 2.46
N PRO A 123 17.59 -3.34 3.05
CA PRO A 123 18.28 -4.56 2.67
C PRO A 123 18.15 -4.82 1.17
N TYR A 124 19.24 -5.18 0.51
CA TYR A 124 19.26 -5.35 -0.96
C TYR A 124 18.34 -6.45 -1.48
N ASP A 125 17.99 -7.41 -0.62
CA ASP A 125 17.16 -8.57 -0.92
C ASP A 125 15.69 -8.39 -0.50
N TYR A 126 15.25 -7.13 -0.26
CA TYR A 126 13.86 -6.88 0.09
C TYR A 126 12.93 -7.15 -1.10
N ASP A 127 11.79 -7.72 -0.81
CA ASP A 127 10.65 -7.77 -1.72
C ASP A 127 9.65 -6.65 -1.40
N VAL A 128 9.38 -6.44 -0.10
CA VAL A 128 8.49 -5.39 0.40
C VAL A 128 9.09 -4.73 1.64
N VAL A 129 8.91 -3.42 1.76
CA VAL A 129 9.12 -2.68 3.01
C VAL A 129 7.81 -2.05 3.43
N GLN A 130 7.25 -2.53 4.50
CA GLN A 130 6.06 -1.93 5.14
C GLN A 130 6.46 -0.63 5.82
N LEU A 131 5.85 0.49 5.42
CA LEU A 131 6.22 1.84 5.85
C LEU A 131 5.24 2.46 6.84
N ALA A 132 4.06 1.86 7.00
CA ALA A 132 3.07 2.25 8.00
C ALA A 132 2.62 1.04 8.80
N ILE A 133 2.44 1.21 10.11
CA ILE A 133 2.02 0.16 11.05
C ILE A 133 0.90 0.72 11.92
N ILE A 134 -0.22 0.00 12.00
CA ILE A 134 -1.39 0.42 12.79
C ILE A 134 -1.24 0.08 14.27
N ASN A 135 -0.53 -0.99 14.62
CA ASN A 135 -0.46 -1.44 16.01
C ASN A 135 0.55 -0.60 16.82
N PRO A 136 0.10 0.39 17.60
CA PRO A 136 1.01 1.27 18.34
C PRO A 136 1.79 0.56 19.44
N ALA A 137 1.32 -0.58 19.94
CA ALA A 137 1.99 -1.34 20.98
C ALA A 137 3.27 -2.06 20.48
N GLN A 138 3.45 -2.16 19.16
CA GLN A 138 4.56 -2.87 18.53
C GLN A 138 5.39 -1.99 17.59
N VAL A 139 5.23 -0.66 17.66
CA VAL A 139 5.99 0.26 16.82
C VAL A 139 7.47 0.27 17.24
N HIS A 140 8.30 -0.34 16.44
CA HIS A 140 9.75 -0.26 16.57
C HIS A 140 10.29 0.79 15.59
N VAL A 141 10.92 1.86 16.10
CA VAL A 141 11.49 2.96 15.29
C VAL A 141 12.84 2.53 14.65
N LYS A 142 12.90 1.31 14.17
CA LYS A 142 14.01 0.79 13.38
C LYS A 142 13.51 -0.25 12.38
N MET A 143 14.20 -0.37 11.27
CA MET A 143 13.89 -1.42 10.29
C MET A 143 14.10 -2.80 10.92
N HIS A 144 13.12 -3.65 10.79
CA HIS A 144 13.15 -5.04 11.27
C HIS A 144 12.44 -5.96 10.26
N ARG A 145 12.67 -7.27 10.36
CA ARG A 145 11.84 -8.22 9.62
C ARG A 145 10.40 -8.12 10.11
N ARG A 146 9.46 -8.08 9.17
CA ARG A 146 8.04 -7.96 9.51
C ARG A 146 7.59 -9.11 10.43
N PHE A 147 6.92 -8.78 11.50
CA PHE A 147 6.17 -9.71 12.35
C PHE A 147 4.73 -9.83 11.84
N VAL A 148 4.09 -10.96 12.13
CA VAL A 148 2.70 -11.20 11.73
C VAL A 148 1.71 -10.15 12.28
N ASN A 149 2.04 -9.54 13.40
CA ASN A 149 1.24 -8.51 14.05
C ASN A 149 1.58 -7.07 13.62
N ASP A 150 2.50 -6.88 12.69
CA ASP A 150 2.69 -5.59 12.03
C ASP A 150 1.58 -5.43 10.98
N PHE A 151 0.39 -5.04 11.44
CA PHE A 151 -0.78 -4.86 10.59
C PHE A 151 -0.70 -3.52 9.86
N SER A 152 -1.11 -3.46 8.65
CA SER A 152 -1.47 -2.36 7.78
C SER A 152 -0.89 -2.47 6.38
N THR A 153 -1.70 -2.15 5.40
CA THR A 153 -1.31 -1.89 4.02
C THR A 153 -1.40 -0.40 3.65
N ALA A 154 -1.53 0.48 4.65
CA ALA A 154 -1.66 1.93 4.44
C ALA A 154 -0.51 2.54 3.63
N CYS A 155 0.71 2.02 3.75
CA CYS A 155 1.82 2.37 2.86
C CYS A 155 2.90 1.29 2.85
N TYR A 156 3.34 0.91 1.66
CA TYR A 156 4.49 0.03 1.48
C TYR A 156 5.24 0.29 0.18
N LEU A 157 6.53 0.02 0.23
CA LEU A 157 7.43 -0.01 -0.93
C LEU A 157 7.51 -1.45 -1.42
N ILE A 158 7.31 -1.68 -2.70
CA ILE A 158 7.34 -3.00 -3.33
C ILE A 158 8.27 -3.03 -4.54
N THR A 159 9.06 -4.09 -4.67
CA THR A 159 9.86 -4.32 -5.87
C THR A 159 8.98 -4.76 -7.04
N ARG A 160 9.40 -4.41 -8.26
CA ARG A 160 8.76 -4.89 -9.49
C ARG A 160 8.73 -6.42 -9.54
N HIS A 161 9.81 -7.08 -9.14
CA HIS A 161 9.89 -8.53 -9.11
C HIS A 161 8.78 -9.14 -8.24
N HIS A 162 8.60 -8.62 -7.02
CA HIS A 162 7.56 -9.14 -6.12
C HIS A 162 6.15 -8.80 -6.61
N ALA A 163 5.94 -7.62 -7.18
CA ALA A 163 4.68 -7.27 -7.81
C ALA A 163 4.33 -8.25 -8.94
N GLN A 164 5.28 -8.60 -9.82
CA GLN A 164 5.10 -9.61 -10.87
C GLN A 164 4.72 -10.97 -10.30
N LYS A 165 5.38 -11.39 -9.22
CA LYS A 165 5.06 -12.64 -8.52
C LYS A 165 3.60 -12.63 -8.03
N LEU A 166 3.17 -11.58 -7.34
CA LEU A 166 1.79 -11.47 -6.84
C LEU A 166 0.77 -11.49 -7.99
N ILE A 167 1.01 -10.75 -9.06
CA ILE A 167 0.14 -10.75 -10.22
C ILE A 167 0.07 -12.15 -10.86
N SER A 168 1.19 -12.85 -11.00
CA SER A 168 1.22 -14.20 -11.55
C SER A 168 0.45 -15.22 -10.69
N LEU A 169 0.43 -15.03 -9.37
CA LEU A 169 -0.27 -15.90 -8.43
C LEU A 169 -1.77 -15.62 -8.37
N HIS A 170 -2.17 -14.34 -8.42
CA HIS A 170 -3.51 -13.92 -8.03
C HIS A 170 -4.34 -13.26 -9.13
N VAL A 171 -3.78 -13.03 -10.32
CA VAL A 171 -4.52 -12.44 -11.44
C VAL A 171 -4.65 -13.42 -12.61
N ARG A 172 -5.84 -13.51 -13.20
CA ARG A 172 -6.18 -14.37 -14.34
C ARG A 172 -6.95 -13.57 -15.38
N GLY A 173 -6.22 -12.94 -16.31
CA GLY A 173 -6.79 -11.94 -17.22
C GLY A 173 -7.26 -10.72 -16.44
N ASP A 174 -8.55 -10.42 -16.50
CA ASP A 174 -9.15 -9.27 -15.80
C ASP A 174 -9.80 -9.66 -14.46
N LYS A 175 -9.60 -10.91 -14.00
CA LYS A 175 -10.19 -11.41 -12.76
C LYS A 175 -9.13 -11.77 -11.72
N TYR A 176 -9.50 -11.59 -10.46
CA TYR A 176 -8.66 -11.92 -9.31
C TYR A 176 -9.02 -13.28 -8.73
N LYS A 177 -8.02 -14.07 -8.37
CA LYS A 177 -8.19 -15.37 -7.74
C LYS A 177 -7.60 -15.32 -6.33
N LEU A 178 -8.47 -15.38 -5.34
CA LEU A 178 -8.11 -15.50 -3.93
C LEU A 178 -8.41 -16.93 -3.48
N ASP A 179 -7.45 -17.60 -2.90
CA ASP A 179 -7.61 -18.98 -2.43
C ASP A 179 -6.97 -19.18 -1.06
N ASN A 180 -7.23 -20.35 -0.46
CA ASN A 180 -6.72 -20.72 0.86
C ASN A 180 -5.22 -21.03 0.90
N GLY A 181 -4.49 -20.84 -0.20
CA GLY A 181 -3.03 -21.00 -0.25
C GLY A 181 -2.26 -19.93 0.50
N VAL A 182 -2.87 -18.76 0.71
CA VAL A 182 -2.28 -17.66 1.48
C VAL A 182 -2.49 -17.91 2.98
N LYS A 183 -1.42 -17.83 3.74
CA LYS A 183 -1.43 -18.05 5.20
C LYS A 183 -1.02 -16.77 5.93
N PRO A 184 -1.66 -16.46 7.07
CA PRO A 184 -2.82 -17.15 7.67
C PRO A 184 -4.14 -16.88 6.93
N ARG A 185 -4.27 -15.76 6.19
CA ARG A 185 -5.49 -15.36 5.46
C ARG A 185 -5.12 -14.72 4.11
N ALA A 186 -6.07 -14.68 3.18
CA ALA A 186 -5.86 -14.01 1.87
C ALA A 186 -6.17 -12.50 1.90
N VAL A 187 -6.13 -11.85 3.07
CA VAL A 187 -6.26 -10.41 3.22
C VAL A 187 -5.03 -9.66 2.68
N ALA A 188 -5.15 -8.36 2.43
CA ALA A 188 -4.10 -7.58 1.79
C ALA A 188 -2.74 -7.69 2.50
N ASP A 189 -2.71 -7.57 3.83
CA ASP A 189 -1.50 -7.73 4.63
C ASP A 189 -0.78 -9.05 4.39
N ASP A 190 -1.52 -10.15 4.48
CA ASP A 190 -0.92 -11.48 4.38
C ASP A 190 -0.54 -11.82 2.95
N LEU A 191 -1.37 -11.42 1.98
CA LEU A 191 -1.10 -11.68 0.58
C LEU A 191 0.13 -10.91 0.08
N VAL A 192 0.23 -9.63 0.42
CA VAL A 192 1.34 -8.78 -0.04
C VAL A 192 2.64 -9.16 0.66
N TYR A 193 2.59 -9.41 1.97
CA TYR A 193 3.81 -9.49 2.78
C TYR A 193 4.35 -10.89 2.99
N ASN A 194 3.48 -11.90 3.16
CA ASN A 194 3.94 -13.22 3.58
C ASN A 194 4.55 -14.06 2.44
N SER A 195 4.37 -13.63 1.20
CA SER A 195 4.94 -14.33 0.04
C SER A 195 6.35 -13.86 -0.34
N GLY A 196 6.89 -12.85 0.35
CA GLY A 196 8.17 -12.23 0.05
C GLY A 196 9.07 -12.01 1.27
N ASN A 197 10.26 -11.48 1.01
CA ASN A 197 11.18 -11.04 2.04
C ASN A 197 10.80 -9.64 2.51
N THR A 198 10.02 -9.56 3.58
CA THR A 198 9.37 -8.33 4.01
C THR A 198 10.02 -7.76 5.27
N PHE A 199 10.31 -6.46 5.19
CA PHE A 199 10.77 -5.64 6.31
C PHE A 199 9.71 -4.62 6.68
N ALA A 200 9.76 -4.11 7.90
CA ALA A 200 8.85 -3.08 8.40
C ALA A 200 9.62 -1.96 9.11
N ILE A 201 9.17 -0.74 8.90
CA ILE A 201 9.61 0.46 9.60
C ILE A 201 8.51 1.51 9.53
N PRO A 202 8.04 2.07 10.65
CA PRO A 202 6.97 3.05 10.68
C PRO A 202 7.50 4.44 10.28
N LEU A 203 7.59 4.71 8.98
CA LEU A 203 7.96 6.03 8.43
C LEU A 203 6.75 6.95 8.29
N PHE A 204 5.59 6.38 8.01
CA PHE A 204 4.33 7.09 7.82
C PHE A 204 3.31 6.62 8.85
N LEU A 205 2.30 7.45 9.07
CA LEU A 205 1.17 7.16 9.92
C LEU A 205 -0.08 6.90 9.06
N TYR A 206 -1.18 6.64 9.70
CA TYR A 206 -2.51 6.65 9.09
C TYR A 206 -3.41 7.61 9.88
N LYS A 207 -4.39 8.20 9.18
CA LYS A 207 -5.26 9.21 9.77
C LYS A 207 -6.52 8.57 10.34
N ILE A 208 -6.52 8.37 11.65
CA ILE A 208 -7.61 7.70 12.38
C ILE A 208 -8.97 8.37 12.15
N GLU A 209 -9.00 9.70 12.06
CA GLU A 209 -10.24 10.47 11.92
C GLU A 209 -10.99 10.21 10.62
N LEU A 210 -10.31 9.66 9.60
CA LEU A 210 -10.95 9.29 8.34
C LEU A 210 -11.73 7.96 8.44
N GLY A 211 -11.54 7.21 9.53
CA GLY A 211 -12.16 5.91 9.73
C GLY A 211 -11.63 4.82 8.79
N SER A 212 -12.03 3.57 9.03
CA SER A 212 -11.74 2.45 8.12
C SER A 212 -12.89 2.27 7.13
N SER A 213 -12.57 2.04 5.87
CA SER A 213 -13.56 1.66 4.85
C SER A 213 -13.79 0.14 4.77
N ILE A 214 -13.07 -0.65 5.57
CA ILE A 214 -13.17 -2.11 5.59
C ILE A 214 -14.11 -2.61 6.70
N HIS A 215 -14.32 -1.79 7.74
CA HIS A 215 -15.13 -2.14 8.93
C HIS A 215 -16.35 -1.26 9.07
#